data_1e00e892226d069da54324e5c85745ed
#
_entry.id   1e00e892226d069da54324e5c85745ed
#
_cell.length_a   1.000
_cell.length_b   1.000
_cell.length_c   1.000
_cell.angle_alpha   90.00
_cell.angle_beta   90.00
_cell.angle_gamma   90.00
#
_symmetry.space_group_name_H-M   'P 1'
#
loop_
_entity.id
_entity.type
_entity.pdbx_description
1 polymer ?
#
loop_
_entity_poly.entity_id
_entity_poly.type
_entity_poly.pdbx_seq_one_letter_code
_entity_poly.pdbx_strand_id
1 'polypeptide(L)'
;MSTRLENIKKILDDKKAENIEIIDLKSKDYIVDYVVIATTLNPKHGYALLNYLRTDLKPTGEEFLRVDEDDEWTIIDLGDMFIHLMSEKYRNKYSLEEFLSELVAKQ
;
A
#
# COMPACT_ATOMS: atom_id res chain seq x y z
N MET A 1 -5.03 8.13 14.16
CA MET A 1 -4.95 7.27 12.97
C MET A 1 -6.29 6.60 12.74
N SER A 2 -6.68 6.40 11.50
CA SER A 2 -7.98 5.81 11.23
C SER A 2 -7.97 4.30 11.42
N THR A 3 -9.12 3.75 11.76
CA THR A 3 -9.31 2.31 11.88
C THR A 3 -8.99 1.59 10.56
N ARG A 4 -9.26 2.23 9.43
CA ARG A 4 -8.96 1.69 8.11
C ARG A 4 -7.47 1.38 7.96
N LEU A 5 -6.62 2.35 8.29
CA LEU A 5 -5.16 2.18 8.19
C LEU A 5 -4.66 1.10 9.14
N GLU A 6 -5.21 1.06 10.35
CA GLU A 6 -4.85 0.03 11.32
C GLU A 6 -5.23 -1.36 10.82
N ASN A 7 -6.41 -1.51 10.22
CA ASN A 7 -6.84 -2.79 9.67
C ASN A 7 -5.94 -3.23 8.51
N ILE A 8 -5.61 -2.32 7.61
CA ILE A 8 -4.74 -2.63 6.47
C ILE A 8 -3.37 -3.05 6.96
N LYS A 9 -2.80 -2.28 7.88
CA LYS A 9 -1.49 -2.58 8.45
C LYS A 9 -1.49 -3.94 9.14
N LYS A 10 -2.54 -4.23 9.91
CA LYS A 10 -2.66 -5.50 10.62
C LYS A 10 -2.70 -6.69 9.65
N ILE A 11 -3.49 -6.58 8.58
CA ILE A 11 -3.58 -7.63 7.58
C ILE A 11 -2.20 -7.89 6.95
N LEU A 12 -1.53 -6.82 6.54
CA LEU A 12 -0.21 -6.93 5.91
C LEU A 12 0.81 -7.54 6.88
N ASP A 13 0.80 -7.11 8.12
CA ASP A 13 1.72 -7.61 9.13
C ASP A 13 1.45 -9.08 9.46
N ASP A 14 0.18 -9.45 9.66
CA ASP A 14 -0.21 -10.82 9.96
C ASP A 14 0.16 -11.78 8.82
N LYS A 15 0.18 -11.30 7.59
CA LYS A 15 0.48 -12.11 6.40
C LYS A 15 1.92 -11.93 5.92
N LYS A 16 2.80 -11.47 6.80
CA LYS A 16 4.25 -11.46 6.61
C LYS A 16 4.79 -10.46 5.61
N ALA A 17 4.03 -9.42 5.28
CA ALA A 17 4.58 -8.31 4.51
C ALA A 17 5.66 -7.62 5.36
N GLU A 18 6.70 -7.11 4.71
CA GLU A 18 7.82 -6.49 5.40
C GLU A 18 7.88 -4.98 5.15
N ASN A 19 8.52 -4.27 6.06
CA ASN A 19 8.79 -2.83 5.94
C ASN A 19 7.54 -2.03 5.54
N ILE A 20 6.47 -2.20 6.32
CA ILE A 20 5.20 -1.52 6.06
C ILE A 20 5.33 -0.05 6.43
N GLU A 21 5.10 0.82 5.45
CA GLU A 21 5.14 2.27 5.63
C GLU A 21 3.77 2.87 5.31
N ILE A 22 3.31 3.78 6.16
CA ILE A 22 2.08 4.54 5.91
C ILE A 22 2.48 6.01 5.79
N ILE A 23 2.16 6.62 4.65
CA ILE A 23 2.50 8.01 4.38
C ILE A 23 1.22 8.83 4.31
N ASP A 24 1.11 9.82 5.19
CA ASP A 24 -0.04 10.72 5.26
C ASP A 24 0.19 11.90 4.33
N LEU A 25 -0.67 12.04 3.32
CA LEU A 25 -0.58 13.10 2.31
C LEU A 25 -1.80 14.03 2.35
N LYS A 26 -2.62 13.94 3.38
CA LYS A 26 -3.87 14.71 3.46
C LYS A 26 -3.69 16.22 3.29
N SER A 27 -2.62 16.77 3.85
CA SER A 27 -2.38 18.21 3.75
C SER A 27 -1.54 18.61 2.54
N LYS A 28 -1.30 17.65 1.64
CA LYS A 28 -0.48 17.87 0.44
C LYS A 28 -1.37 17.79 -0.80
N ASP A 29 -0.96 18.45 -1.86
CA ASP A 29 -1.68 18.39 -3.13
C ASP A 29 -1.32 17.12 -3.89
N TYR A 30 -1.73 16.00 -3.34
CA TYR A 30 -1.52 14.71 -3.98
C TYR A 30 -2.87 14.06 -4.29
N ILE A 31 -2.88 13.10 -5.22
CA ILE A 31 -4.12 12.51 -5.71
C ILE A 31 -4.83 11.63 -4.68
N VAL A 32 -4.13 11.18 -3.65
CA VAL A 32 -4.72 10.39 -2.56
C VAL A 32 -4.29 10.94 -1.20
N ASP A 33 -5.07 10.62 -0.19
CA ASP A 33 -4.81 11.06 1.19
C ASP A 33 -3.72 10.24 1.87
N TYR A 34 -3.61 8.96 1.53
CA TYR A 34 -2.65 8.05 2.14
C TYR A 34 -2.03 7.13 1.11
N VAL A 35 -0.78 6.77 1.33
CA VAL A 35 -0.11 5.71 0.57
C VAL A 35 0.45 4.71 1.57
N VAL A 36 0.12 3.44 1.37
CA VAL A 36 0.66 2.33 2.16
C VAL A 36 1.61 1.57 1.26
N ILE A 37 2.83 1.34 1.73
CA ILE A 37 3.84 0.60 0.98
C ILE A 37 4.28 -0.59 1.83
N ALA A 38 4.30 -1.77 1.24
CA ALA A 38 4.77 -2.97 1.93
C ALA A 38 5.64 -3.80 0.98
N THR A 39 6.60 -4.50 1.55
CA THR A 39 7.52 -5.34 0.77
C THR A 39 7.00 -6.77 0.74
N THR A 40 6.96 -7.34 -0.46
CA THR A 40 6.62 -8.74 -0.69
C THR A 40 7.87 -9.60 -0.75
N LEU A 41 7.75 -10.86 -0.35
CA LEU A 41 8.89 -11.79 -0.35
C LEU A 41 9.16 -12.39 -1.72
N ASN A 42 8.11 -12.53 -2.54
CA ASN A 42 8.16 -13.08 -3.89
C ASN A 42 6.83 -12.80 -4.57
N PRO A 43 6.68 -13.06 -5.90
CA PRO A 43 5.43 -12.78 -6.60
C PRO A 43 4.22 -13.51 -6.02
N LYS A 44 4.41 -14.76 -5.60
CA LYS A 44 3.34 -15.56 -5.01
C LYS A 44 2.82 -14.92 -3.73
N HIS A 45 3.73 -14.40 -2.91
CA HIS A 45 3.37 -13.68 -1.68
C HIS A 45 2.57 -12.42 -2.01
N GLY A 46 2.98 -11.68 -3.07
CA GLY A 46 2.25 -10.49 -3.51
C GLY A 46 0.81 -10.80 -3.90
N TYR A 47 0.59 -11.86 -4.66
CA TYR A 47 -0.76 -12.28 -5.04
C TYR A 47 -1.58 -12.71 -3.83
N ALA A 48 -0.95 -13.41 -2.90
CA ALA A 48 -1.62 -13.84 -1.67
C ALA A 48 -2.04 -12.64 -0.82
N LEU A 49 -1.17 -11.64 -0.69
CA LEU A 49 -1.49 -10.41 0.05
C LEU A 49 -2.69 -9.68 -0.56
N LEU A 50 -2.73 -9.58 -1.89
CA LEU A 50 -3.87 -8.97 -2.57
C LEU A 50 -5.17 -9.71 -2.25
N ASN A 51 -5.14 -11.04 -2.28
CA ASN A 51 -6.32 -11.84 -1.96
C ASN A 51 -6.78 -11.66 -0.51
N TYR A 52 -5.85 -11.61 0.43
CA TYR A 52 -6.19 -11.36 1.84
C TYR A 52 -6.80 -9.98 2.02
N LEU A 53 -6.24 -8.97 1.37
CA LEU A 53 -6.79 -7.62 1.44
C LEU A 53 -8.20 -7.57 0.87
N ARG A 54 -8.44 -8.19 -0.28
CA ARG A 54 -9.78 -8.26 -0.86
C ARG A 54 -10.77 -8.94 0.06
N THR A 55 -10.40 -10.09 0.59
CA THR A 55 -11.27 -10.90 1.44
C THR A 55 -11.63 -10.17 2.72
N ASP A 56 -10.66 -9.52 3.33
CA ASP A 56 -10.82 -8.93 4.66
C ASP A 56 -11.34 -7.49 4.62
N LEU A 57 -11.08 -6.74 3.54
CA LEU A 57 -11.48 -5.34 3.47
C LEU A 57 -12.81 -5.09 2.79
N LYS A 58 -13.21 -5.91 1.82
CA LYS A 58 -14.51 -5.72 1.16
C LYS A 58 -15.70 -5.74 2.13
N PRO A 59 -15.75 -6.67 3.10
CA PRO A 59 -16.83 -6.66 4.07
C PRO A 59 -16.89 -5.39 4.92
N THR A 60 -15.80 -4.64 5.04
CA THR A 60 -15.74 -3.40 5.79
C THR A 60 -16.19 -2.18 4.99
N GLY A 61 -16.57 -2.37 3.73
CA GLY A 61 -17.03 -1.30 2.86
C GLY A 61 -15.99 -0.73 1.91
N GLU A 62 -14.78 -1.30 1.87
CA GLU A 62 -13.76 -0.81 0.95
C GLU A 62 -14.08 -1.22 -0.48
N GLU A 63 -13.90 -0.28 -1.41
CA GLU A 63 -14.05 -0.55 -2.83
C GLU A 63 -12.68 -0.55 -3.50
N PHE A 64 -12.38 -1.64 -4.20
CA PHE A 64 -11.17 -1.74 -4.99
C PHE A 64 -11.45 -1.18 -6.37
N LEU A 65 -11.23 0.12 -6.53
CA LEU A 65 -11.56 0.82 -7.77
C LEU A 65 -10.69 0.37 -8.94
N ARG A 66 -9.43 0.09 -8.65
CA ARG A 66 -8.49 -0.37 -9.65
C ARG A 66 -7.41 -1.19 -8.98
N VAL A 67 -7.01 -2.27 -9.64
CA VAL A 67 -5.90 -3.11 -9.20
C VAL A 67 -5.02 -3.40 -10.40
N ASP A 68 -3.75 -2.99 -10.32
CA ASP A 68 -2.75 -3.33 -11.33
C ASP A 68 -1.82 -4.36 -10.73
N GLU A 69 -2.01 -5.63 -11.14
CA GLU A 69 -1.19 -6.74 -10.65
C GLU A 69 0.02 -6.96 -11.53
N ASP A 70 1.18 -7.06 -10.89
CA ASP A 70 2.42 -7.44 -11.56
C ASP A 70 3.24 -8.26 -10.58
N ASP A 71 4.20 -9.03 -11.08
CA ASP A 71 5.01 -9.91 -10.24
C ASP A 71 5.81 -9.16 -9.18
N GLU A 72 6.29 -7.97 -9.54
CA GLU A 72 7.19 -7.21 -8.68
C GLU A 72 6.52 -6.01 -8.01
N TRP A 73 5.37 -5.58 -8.49
CA TRP A 73 4.72 -4.37 -7.99
C TRP A 73 3.22 -4.42 -8.28
N THR A 74 2.43 -4.56 -7.22
CA THR A 74 0.97 -4.50 -7.31
C THR A 74 0.49 -3.18 -6.73
N ILE A 75 -0.38 -2.47 -7.45
CA ILE A 75 -0.95 -1.21 -7.00
C ILE A 75 -2.44 -1.39 -6.80
N ILE A 76 -2.93 -1.05 -5.61
CA ILE A 76 -4.35 -1.13 -5.26
C ILE A 76 -4.87 0.29 -5.05
N ASP A 77 -5.91 0.67 -5.80
CA ASP A 77 -6.54 1.99 -5.70
C ASP A 77 -7.87 1.84 -4.96
N LEU A 78 -7.96 2.44 -3.78
CA LEU A 78 -9.18 2.46 -2.97
C LEU A 78 -9.91 3.80 -3.06
N GLY A 79 -9.51 4.68 -3.95
CA GLY A 79 -10.11 5.99 -4.17
C GLY A 79 -9.36 7.10 -3.46
N ASP A 80 -9.28 7.04 -2.15
CA ASP A 80 -8.57 8.03 -1.33
C ASP A 80 -7.25 7.50 -0.80
N MET A 81 -6.85 6.32 -1.21
CA MET A 81 -5.66 5.65 -0.70
C MET A 81 -5.11 4.69 -1.76
N PHE A 82 -3.79 4.64 -1.86
CA PHE A 82 -3.10 3.62 -2.66
C PHE A 82 -2.38 2.66 -1.73
N ILE A 83 -2.41 1.37 -2.08
CA ILE A 83 -1.58 0.36 -1.42
C ILE A 83 -0.61 -0.16 -2.47
N HIS A 84 0.69 -0.07 -2.18
CA HIS A 84 1.75 -0.57 -3.05
C HIS A 84 2.37 -1.80 -2.41
N LEU A 85 2.28 -2.93 -3.11
CA LEU A 85 2.92 -4.18 -2.70
C LEU A 85 4.11 -4.39 -3.64
N MET A 86 5.32 -4.17 -3.15
CA MET A 86 6.51 -4.13 -3.98
C MET A 86 7.57 -5.11 -3.49
N SER A 87 8.31 -5.72 -4.44
CA SER A 87 9.50 -6.46 -4.06
C SER A 87 10.55 -5.49 -3.50
N GLU A 88 11.46 -6.01 -2.70
CA GLU A 88 12.56 -5.20 -2.15
C GLU A 88 13.37 -4.55 -3.27
N LYS A 89 13.63 -5.32 -4.32
CA LYS A 89 14.37 -4.83 -5.49
C LYS A 89 13.71 -3.62 -6.13
N TYR A 90 12.40 -3.69 -6.37
CA TYR A 90 11.65 -2.59 -7.00
C TYR A 90 11.50 -1.41 -6.07
N ARG A 91 11.32 -1.68 -4.78
CA ARG A 91 11.21 -0.62 -3.78
C ARG A 91 12.50 0.20 -3.72
N ASN A 92 13.66 -0.46 -3.78
CA ASN A 92 14.95 0.23 -3.82
C ASN A 92 15.17 0.95 -5.14
N LYS A 93 14.76 0.34 -6.25
CA LYS A 93 14.96 0.90 -7.58
C LYS A 93 14.18 2.18 -7.82
N TYR A 94 12.92 2.22 -7.39
CA TYR A 94 12.04 3.34 -7.69
C TYR A 94 11.94 4.37 -6.57
N SER A 95 12.38 4.02 -5.37
CA SER A 95 12.42 4.97 -4.23
C SER A 95 11.12 5.75 -4.04
N LEU A 96 9.97 5.07 -4.19
CA LEU A 96 8.67 5.72 -4.10
C LEU A 96 8.47 6.39 -2.74
N GLU A 97 8.85 5.73 -1.66
CA GLU A 97 8.71 6.27 -0.31
C GLU A 97 9.58 7.52 -0.10
N GLU A 98 10.74 7.58 -0.73
CA GLU A 98 11.61 8.75 -0.67
C GLU A 98 10.95 9.93 -1.39
N PHE A 99 10.41 9.70 -2.58
CA PHE A 99 9.68 10.71 -3.33
C PHE A 99 8.51 11.26 -2.52
N LEU A 100 7.71 10.38 -1.92
CA LEU A 100 6.54 10.77 -1.12
C LEU A 100 6.96 11.49 0.16
N SER A 101 8.05 11.06 0.78
CA SER A 101 8.58 11.73 1.96
C SER A 101 9.03 13.15 1.66
N GLU A 102 9.60 13.37 0.48
CA GLU A 102 9.97 14.71 0.03
C GLU A 102 8.74 15.61 -0.14
N LEU A 103 7.63 15.08 -0.63
CA LEU A 103 6.39 15.85 -0.74
C LEU A 103 5.92 16.30 0.65
N VAL A 104 6.03 15.43 1.64
CA VAL A 104 5.66 15.77 3.01
C VAL A 104 6.60 16.83 3.59
N ALA A 105 7.89 16.73 3.30
CA ALA A 105 8.89 17.65 3.85
C ALA A 105 8.87 19.04 3.23
N LYS A 106 8.33 19.17 2.04
CA LYS A 106 8.34 20.44 1.27
C LYS A 106 7.21 21.40 1.64
N GLN A 107 6.79 21.38 2.83
CA GLN A 107 5.73 22.30 3.26
C GLN A 107 6.24 23.66 3.68
#